data_e30752c6356efebe23441da9f0fd1145
#
_entry.id   e30752c6356efebe23441da9f0fd1145
#
_cell.length_a   1.000
_cell.length_b   1.000
_cell.length_c   1.000
_cell.angle_alpha   90.00
_cell.angle_beta   90.00
_cell.angle_gamma   90.00
#
_symmetry.space_group_name_H-M   'P 1'
#
loop_
_entity.id
_entity.type
_entity.pdbx_description
1 polymer ?
#
loop_
_entity_poly.entity_id
_entity_poly.type
_entity_poly.pdbx_seq_one_letter_code
_entity_poly.pdbx_strand_id
1 'polypeptide(L)'
;SFSRPATSNDNPYSEALFRTMKYRPTYPDGSFGSLSEAQAWVEKFVRWYNDEHLHSAITFTSPLDRHEGRDASILDERRSVYAAAKGRHPERWGSRDTRAWKRVQRVHLNPAYETLLKLREDQAA
;
A
#
# COMPACT_ATOMS: atom_id res chain seq x y z
N SER A 1 -10.79 -7.12 -16.43
CA SER A 1 -10.19 -8.47 -16.52
C SER A 1 -11.22 -9.49 -16.04
N PHE A 2 -11.30 -10.60 -16.73
CA PHE A 2 -12.18 -11.69 -16.32
C PHE A 2 -11.41 -12.66 -15.45
N SER A 3 -11.91 -12.93 -14.24
CA SER A 3 -11.35 -13.97 -13.38
C SER A 3 -11.66 -15.35 -13.96
N ARG A 4 -10.77 -16.31 -13.76
CA ARG A 4 -11.01 -17.70 -14.14
C ARG A 4 -12.14 -18.29 -13.27
N PRO A 5 -12.98 -19.15 -13.81
CA PRO A 5 -14.02 -19.80 -13.02
C PRO A 5 -13.44 -20.50 -11.78
N ALA A 6 -14.11 -20.35 -10.64
CA ALA A 6 -13.74 -20.96 -9.36
C ALA A 6 -12.31 -20.62 -8.84
N THR A 7 -11.72 -19.52 -9.27
CA THR A 7 -10.38 -19.08 -8.79
C THR A 7 -10.53 -17.80 -7.98
N SER A 8 -10.45 -17.92 -6.64
CA SER A 8 -10.71 -16.81 -5.70
C SER A 8 -9.62 -15.73 -5.67
N ASN A 9 -8.41 -16.04 -6.13
CA ASN A 9 -7.25 -15.13 -6.04
C ASN A 9 -6.82 -14.52 -7.40
N ASP A 10 -7.68 -14.56 -8.39
CA ASP A 10 -7.36 -14.00 -9.72
C ASP A 10 -7.35 -12.47 -9.75
N ASN A 11 -7.90 -11.82 -8.73
CA ASN A 11 -7.88 -10.36 -8.62
C ASN A 11 -7.62 -9.88 -7.18
N PRO A 12 -6.43 -10.17 -6.62
CA PRO A 12 -6.10 -9.84 -5.24
C PRO A 12 -6.12 -8.34 -4.94
N TYR A 13 -5.91 -7.50 -5.95
CA TYR A 13 -5.97 -6.03 -5.76
C TYR A 13 -7.39 -5.53 -5.54
N SER A 14 -8.36 -6.03 -6.31
CA SER A 14 -9.77 -5.70 -6.09
C SER A 14 -10.26 -6.21 -4.74
N GLU A 15 -9.87 -7.42 -4.37
CA GLU A 15 -10.22 -8.00 -3.07
C GLU A 15 -9.65 -7.16 -1.91
N ALA A 16 -8.39 -6.74 -2.01
CA ALA A 16 -7.76 -5.87 -1.03
C ALA A 16 -8.45 -4.50 -0.92
N LEU A 17 -8.84 -3.92 -2.06
CA LEU A 17 -9.59 -2.66 -2.10
C LEU A 17 -10.96 -2.80 -1.43
N PHE A 18 -11.74 -3.83 -1.80
CA PHE A 18 -13.05 -4.08 -1.19
C PHE A 18 -12.94 -4.39 0.30
N ARG A 19 -11.91 -5.11 0.71
CA ARG A 19 -11.63 -5.33 2.13
C ARG A 19 -11.38 -4.00 2.83
N THR A 20 -10.49 -3.15 2.32
CA THR A 20 -10.20 -1.83 2.88
C THR A 20 -11.47 -0.99 3.00
N MET A 21 -12.33 -1.03 1.98
CA MET A 21 -13.62 -0.33 1.95
C MET A 21 -14.55 -0.82 3.07
N LYS A 22 -14.75 -2.13 3.18
CA LYS A 22 -15.67 -2.75 4.16
C LYS A 22 -15.24 -2.58 5.61
N TYR A 23 -13.94 -2.50 5.86
CA TYR A 23 -13.40 -2.32 7.22
C TYR A 23 -13.19 -0.86 7.61
N ARG A 24 -13.64 0.10 6.79
CA ARG A 24 -13.66 1.51 7.21
C ARG A 24 -14.67 1.71 8.34
N PRO A 25 -14.30 2.43 9.41
CA PRO A 25 -15.23 2.72 10.52
C PRO A 25 -16.51 3.45 10.09
N THR A 26 -16.46 4.13 8.94
CA THR A 26 -17.60 4.85 8.36
C THR A 26 -18.43 4.01 7.40
N TYR A 27 -18.05 2.74 7.14
CA TYR A 27 -18.87 1.84 6.34
C TYR A 27 -20.12 1.45 7.14
N PRO A 28 -21.34 1.49 6.56
CA PRO A 28 -22.54 1.19 7.31
C PRO A 28 -22.61 -0.29 7.72
N ASP A 29 -23.10 -0.56 8.92
CA ASP A 29 -23.30 -1.93 9.42
C ASP A 29 -24.38 -2.72 8.64
N GLY A 30 -25.24 -1.99 7.92
CA GLY A 30 -26.29 -2.55 7.08
C GLY A 30 -26.22 -2.06 5.63
N SER A 31 -27.36 -1.97 4.97
CA SER A 31 -27.47 -1.40 3.62
C SER A 31 -27.49 0.12 3.67
N PHE A 32 -27.05 0.77 2.59
CA PHE A 32 -27.28 2.19 2.39
C PHE A 32 -28.77 2.47 2.22
N GLY A 33 -29.26 3.57 2.78
CA GLY A 33 -30.65 3.95 2.69
C GLY A 33 -31.11 4.36 1.28
N SER A 34 -30.17 4.82 0.44
CA SER A 34 -30.43 5.21 -0.95
C SER A 34 -29.19 5.08 -1.81
N LEU A 35 -29.37 5.07 -3.15
CA LEU A 35 -28.27 5.14 -4.10
C LEU A 35 -27.44 6.42 -3.94
N SER A 36 -28.10 7.55 -3.70
CA SER A 36 -27.43 8.84 -3.50
C SER A 36 -26.53 8.83 -2.27
N GLU A 37 -26.97 8.19 -1.18
CA GLU A 37 -26.17 8.02 0.02
C GLU A 37 -24.94 7.13 -0.24
N ALA A 38 -25.13 6.01 -0.94
CA ALA A 38 -24.05 5.13 -1.32
C ALA A 38 -23.01 5.84 -2.21
N GLN A 39 -23.45 6.63 -3.19
CA GLN A 39 -22.55 7.40 -4.05
C GLN A 39 -21.76 8.44 -3.26
N ALA A 40 -22.41 9.22 -2.39
CA ALA A 40 -21.73 10.20 -1.56
C ALA A 40 -20.70 9.55 -0.60
N TRP A 41 -21.01 8.38 -0.07
CA TRP A 41 -20.06 7.64 0.77
C TRP A 41 -18.86 7.14 -0.05
N VAL A 42 -19.09 6.56 -1.23
CA VAL A 42 -18.04 6.07 -2.13
C VAL A 42 -17.12 7.22 -2.58
N GLU A 43 -17.65 8.39 -2.92
CA GLU A 43 -16.85 9.57 -3.26
C GLU A 43 -15.89 9.97 -2.13
N LYS A 44 -16.38 9.99 -0.89
CA LYS A 44 -15.55 10.26 0.29
C LYS A 44 -14.49 9.19 0.49
N PHE A 45 -14.86 7.91 0.31
CA PHE A 45 -13.93 6.81 0.42
C PHE A 45 -12.82 6.89 -0.64
N VAL A 46 -13.17 7.13 -1.91
CA VAL A 46 -12.19 7.23 -3.01
C VAL A 46 -11.22 8.38 -2.77
N ARG A 47 -11.71 9.54 -2.32
CA ARG A 47 -10.86 10.68 -1.98
C ARG A 47 -9.88 10.32 -0.87
N TRP A 48 -10.39 9.82 0.25
CA TRP A 48 -9.54 9.37 1.35
C TRP A 48 -8.52 8.30 0.91
N TYR A 49 -8.95 7.32 0.11
CA TYR A 49 -8.10 6.24 -0.35
C TYR A 49 -6.95 6.73 -1.23
N ASN A 50 -7.21 7.69 -2.09
CA ASN A 50 -6.19 8.24 -2.98
C ASN A 50 -5.26 9.22 -2.28
N ASP A 51 -5.78 10.07 -1.40
CA ASP A 51 -5.04 11.20 -0.86
C ASP A 51 -4.35 10.88 0.48
N GLU A 52 -4.97 10.05 1.32
CA GLU A 52 -4.54 9.87 2.71
C GLU A 52 -4.12 8.43 3.03
N HIS A 53 -4.73 7.41 2.40
CA HIS A 53 -4.46 6.02 2.75
C HIS A 53 -3.06 5.59 2.34
N LEU A 54 -2.25 5.21 3.33
CA LEU A 54 -0.87 4.79 3.13
C LEU A 54 -0.79 3.29 2.81
N HIS A 55 -0.41 2.96 1.59
CA HIS A 55 -0.32 1.58 1.12
C HIS A 55 1.03 0.94 1.41
N SER A 56 1.04 -0.19 2.09
CA SER A 56 2.26 -0.96 2.37
C SER A 56 2.96 -1.44 1.09
N ALA A 57 2.20 -1.82 0.06
CA ALA A 57 2.72 -2.28 -1.23
C ALA A 57 3.48 -1.19 -2.02
N ILE A 58 3.23 0.09 -1.74
CA ILE A 58 3.95 1.23 -2.30
C ILE A 58 4.74 1.99 -1.23
N THR A 59 5.24 1.25 -0.26
CA THR A 59 6.14 1.75 0.79
C THR A 59 5.49 2.83 1.67
N PHE A 60 4.19 2.65 2.00
CA PHE A 60 3.41 3.57 2.83
C PHE A 60 3.35 5.00 2.30
N THR A 61 3.20 5.15 1.00
CA THR A 61 2.80 6.40 0.36
C THR A 61 1.33 6.34 -0.05
N SER A 62 0.70 7.48 -0.32
CA SER A 62 -0.64 7.50 -0.87
C SER A 62 -0.61 7.17 -2.38
N PRO A 63 -1.71 6.64 -2.95
CA PRO A 63 -1.81 6.45 -4.39
C PRO A 63 -1.57 7.72 -5.20
N LEU A 64 -2.08 8.86 -4.73
CA LEU A 64 -1.90 10.15 -5.39
C LEU A 64 -0.44 10.60 -5.38
N ASP A 65 0.25 10.51 -4.24
CA ASP A 65 1.67 10.83 -4.16
C ASP A 65 2.50 9.96 -5.10
N ARG A 66 2.14 8.68 -5.19
CA ARG A 66 2.79 7.75 -6.12
C ARG A 66 2.51 8.11 -7.57
N HIS A 67 1.27 8.46 -7.92
CA HIS A 67 0.86 8.83 -9.27
C HIS A 67 1.56 10.10 -9.75
N GLU A 68 1.66 11.10 -8.88
CA GLU A 68 2.32 12.38 -9.18
C GLU A 68 3.84 12.36 -8.99
N GLY A 69 4.42 11.23 -8.57
CA GLY A 69 5.86 11.06 -8.39
C GLY A 69 6.43 11.70 -7.12
N ARG A 70 5.59 12.25 -6.23
CA ARG A 70 6.01 12.82 -4.93
C ARG A 70 6.54 11.78 -3.96
N ASP A 71 6.21 10.50 -4.18
CA ASP A 71 6.70 9.38 -3.37
C ASP A 71 8.23 9.35 -3.26
N ALA A 72 8.96 9.77 -4.29
CA ALA A 72 10.41 9.81 -4.26
C ALA A 72 10.95 10.72 -3.13
N SER A 73 10.48 11.97 -3.08
CA SER A 73 10.88 12.93 -2.04
C SER A 73 10.43 12.50 -0.65
N ILE A 74 9.22 11.95 -0.52
CA ILE A 74 8.70 11.42 0.74
C ILE A 74 9.59 10.29 1.29
N LEU A 75 10.02 9.38 0.42
CA LEU A 75 10.89 8.27 0.82
C LEU A 75 12.31 8.74 1.16
N ASP A 76 12.82 9.76 0.46
CA ASP A 76 14.12 10.39 0.77
C ASP A 76 14.11 11.06 2.15
N GLU A 77 13.05 11.80 2.44
CA GLU A 77 12.86 12.43 3.75
C GLU A 77 12.78 11.37 4.87
N ARG A 78 12.02 10.29 4.66
CA ARG A 78 11.96 9.19 5.63
C ARG A 78 13.32 8.54 5.86
N ARG A 79 14.12 8.31 4.83
CA ARG A 79 15.51 7.81 4.98
C ARG A 79 16.33 8.74 5.87
N SER A 80 16.25 10.01 5.63
CA SER A 80 16.98 11.02 6.40
C SER A 80 16.56 11.05 7.87
N VAL A 81 15.25 11.00 8.14
CA VAL A 81 14.70 10.96 9.51
C VAL A 81 15.16 9.70 10.24
N TYR A 82 15.10 8.53 9.60
CA TYR A 82 15.52 7.26 10.22
C TYR A 82 17.03 7.21 10.43
N ALA A 83 17.83 7.72 9.50
CA ALA A 83 19.29 7.82 9.67
C ALA A 83 19.65 8.73 10.85
N ALA A 84 19.02 9.89 10.95
CA ALA A 84 19.22 10.81 12.08
C ALA A 84 18.77 10.19 13.42
N ALA A 85 17.65 9.44 13.44
CA ALA A 85 17.18 8.75 14.62
C ALA A 85 18.15 7.63 15.05
N LYS A 86 18.70 6.85 14.09
CA LYS A 86 19.73 5.83 14.36
C LYS A 86 21.00 6.46 14.91
N GLY A 87 21.41 7.61 14.38
CA GLY A 87 22.59 8.33 14.90
C GLY A 87 22.41 8.81 16.35
N ARG A 88 21.21 9.23 16.72
CA ARG A 88 20.90 9.68 18.10
C ARG A 88 20.68 8.53 19.09
N HIS A 89 20.20 7.39 18.62
CA HIS A 89 19.79 6.24 19.42
C HIS A 89 20.24 4.92 18.80
N PRO A 90 21.57 4.71 18.62
CA PRO A 90 22.09 3.52 17.97
C PRO A 90 21.69 2.21 18.68
N GLU A 91 21.50 2.28 20.00
CA GLU A 91 21.07 1.16 20.85
C GLU A 91 19.73 0.53 20.40
N ARG A 92 18.85 1.29 19.77
CA ARG A 92 17.55 0.80 19.26
C ARG A 92 17.69 -0.10 18.04
N TRP A 93 18.77 0.05 17.31
CA TRP A 93 19.02 -0.73 16.07
C TRP A 93 20.04 -1.85 16.29
N GLY A 94 21.00 -1.69 17.21
CA GLY A 94 22.12 -2.61 17.38
C GLY A 94 22.92 -2.72 16.09
N SER A 95 23.15 -3.96 15.61
CA SER A 95 23.82 -4.23 14.33
C SER A 95 22.91 -4.12 13.10
N ARG A 96 21.59 -3.95 13.30
CA ARG A 96 20.62 -3.85 12.18
C ARG A 96 20.68 -2.49 11.52
N ASP A 97 20.39 -2.48 10.24
CA ASP A 97 20.24 -1.23 9.50
C ASP A 97 18.82 -0.64 9.64
N THR A 98 18.65 0.61 9.22
CA THR A 98 17.32 1.23 9.14
C THR A 98 16.51 0.58 8.02
N ARG A 99 15.18 0.73 8.08
CA ARG A 99 14.31 0.25 7.00
C ARG A 99 14.72 0.86 5.66
N ALA A 100 14.86 0.03 4.65
CA ALA A 100 15.11 0.48 3.28
C ALA A 100 13.82 1.09 2.70
N TRP A 101 13.75 2.41 2.67
CA TRP A 101 12.66 3.17 2.06
C TRP A 101 12.89 3.27 0.54
N LYS A 102 12.89 2.11 -0.15
CA LYS A 102 13.10 2.04 -1.60
C LYS A 102 11.77 2.21 -2.34
N ARG A 103 11.82 2.95 -3.45
CA ARG A 103 10.67 3.08 -4.34
C ARG A 103 10.39 1.75 -5.02
N VAL A 104 9.16 1.25 -4.96
CA VAL A 104 8.73 0.05 -5.67
C VAL A 104 8.69 0.36 -7.17
N GLN A 105 9.50 -0.32 -7.96
CA GLN A 105 9.59 -0.09 -9.42
C GLN A 105 8.57 -0.90 -10.20
N ARG A 106 8.33 -2.13 -9.77
CA ARG A 106 7.42 -3.07 -10.44
C ARG A 106 6.55 -3.79 -9.42
N VAL A 107 5.30 -3.98 -9.77
CA VAL A 107 4.36 -4.81 -9.02
C VAL A 107 3.93 -5.95 -9.95
N HIS A 108 4.00 -7.17 -9.44
CA HIS A 108 3.61 -8.36 -10.19
C HIS A 108 2.26 -8.86 -9.68
N LEU A 109 1.34 -9.09 -10.61
CA LEU A 109 0.08 -9.74 -10.33
C LEU A 109 0.28 -11.25 -10.44
N ASN A 110 0.04 -12.00 -9.36
CA ASN A 110 0.20 -13.46 -9.31
C ASN A 110 1.52 -13.95 -9.94
N PRO A 111 2.69 -13.48 -9.47
CA PRO A 111 3.95 -13.88 -10.07
C PRO A 111 4.20 -15.39 -9.91
N ALA A 112 4.82 -16.00 -10.91
CA ALA A 112 5.27 -17.38 -10.81
C ALA A 112 6.26 -17.55 -9.63
N TYR A 113 6.30 -18.75 -9.04
CA TYR A 113 7.13 -19.02 -7.85
C TYR A 113 8.60 -18.63 -8.03
N GLU A 114 9.18 -18.90 -9.21
CA GLU A 114 10.55 -18.51 -9.55
C GLU A 114 10.77 -16.98 -9.53
N THR A 115 9.77 -16.21 -9.96
CA THR A 115 9.80 -14.75 -9.88
C THR A 115 9.76 -14.28 -8.44
N LEU A 116 9.00 -14.95 -7.56
CA LEU A 116 8.95 -14.65 -6.13
C LEU A 116 10.30 -14.88 -5.44
N LEU A 117 11.03 -15.92 -5.81
CA LEU A 117 12.37 -16.20 -5.28
C LEU A 117 13.36 -15.09 -5.65
N LYS A 118 13.41 -14.69 -6.92
CA LYS A 118 14.26 -13.59 -7.41
C LYS A 118 13.93 -12.26 -6.72
N LEU A 119 12.65 -11.95 -6.55
CA LEU A 119 12.21 -10.71 -5.86
C LEU A 119 12.63 -10.68 -4.38
N ARG A 120 12.71 -11.85 -3.71
CA ARG A 120 13.19 -11.94 -2.33
C ARG A 120 14.71 -11.74 -2.23
N GLU A 121 15.47 -12.27 -3.16
CA GLU A 121 16.92 -12.07 -3.24
C GLU A 121 17.27 -10.60 -3.48
N ASP A 122 16.57 -9.92 -4.39
CA ASP A 122 16.76 -8.49 -4.69
C ASP A 122 16.38 -7.56 -3.51
N GLN A 123 15.51 -8.02 -2.60
CA GLN A 123 15.13 -7.27 -1.40
C GLN A 123 16.10 -7.49 -0.23
N ALA A 124 16.86 -8.57 -0.25
CA ALA A 124 17.82 -8.91 0.79
C ALA A 124 19.23 -8.30 0.53
N ALA A 125 19.47 -7.83 -0.67
CA ALA A 125 20.71 -7.15 -1.10
C ALA A 125 20.61 -5.64 -0.95
#